data_37e663c483e8be209c4f8645b2c46712
#
_entry.id   37e663c483e8be209c4f8645b2c46712
#
_cell.length_a   1.000
_cell.length_b   1.000
_cell.length_c   1.000
_cell.angle_alpha   90.00
_cell.angle_beta   90.00
_cell.angle_gamma   90.00
#
_symmetry.space_group_name_H-M   'P 1'
#
loop_
_entity.id
_entity.type
_entity.pdbx_description
1 polymer ?
#
loop_
_entity_poly.entity_id
_entity_poly.type
_entity_poly.pdbx_seq_one_letter_code
_entity_poly.pdbx_strand_id
1 'polypeptide(L)'
;MNQEYAIEFNHVSKIYTLKSKDKKHKEDQRFYALKDINFKIPKGEVVGVLGTNGSGKSTMSIILAGISELDEGEMIVNGEQSLIAINTGLNMQLTGMENIELKGALLGLSKKRIQEIKDGVIAFAEIGDFLYQPVKKYSSGMKSRLGFSINLCLDPDILIVDEALSVGDKGFAQKCINRMNDLKDEGKTIIFISHTLPQVRSFCNKAMWIEGGMLREYGDIDEVCDHYAEYVDYYNALSNEDKKKERDDKFNKRLLKDYKPSLFDRIFHL
;
A
#
# COMPACT_ATOMS: atom_id res chain seq x y z
N MET A 1 14.69 11.85 24.99
CA MET A 1 13.73 10.77 24.86
C MET A 1 14.14 9.97 23.62
N ASN A 2 14.37 8.66 23.72
CA ASN A 2 14.61 7.85 22.52
C ASN A 2 13.32 7.86 21.71
N GLN A 3 13.38 8.36 20.49
CA GLN A 3 12.25 8.33 19.57
C GLN A 3 12.02 6.87 19.16
N GLU A 4 10.81 6.32 19.45
CA GLU A 4 10.47 4.96 19.11
C GLU A 4 9.87 4.93 17.69
N TYR A 5 10.46 4.12 16.79
CA TYR A 5 10.01 4.02 15.41
C TYR A 5 8.98 2.90 15.24
N ALA A 6 7.93 3.17 14.49
CA ALA A 6 6.95 2.15 14.08
C ALA A 6 7.49 1.32 12.92
N ILE A 7 8.19 1.96 11.99
CA ILE A 7 8.74 1.32 10.79
C ILE A 7 10.14 1.85 10.52
N GLU A 8 11.08 0.94 10.20
CA GLU A 8 12.41 1.28 9.70
C GLU A 8 12.71 0.46 8.43
N PHE A 9 13.11 1.14 7.37
CA PHE A 9 13.65 0.53 6.15
C PHE A 9 15.14 0.81 6.09
N ASN A 10 15.93 -0.25 6.01
CA ASN A 10 17.38 -0.22 5.94
C ASN A 10 17.83 -0.91 4.64
N HIS A 11 18.21 -0.12 3.63
CA HIS A 11 18.66 -0.59 2.30
C HIS A 11 17.68 -1.54 1.61
N VAL A 12 16.37 -1.29 1.74
CA VAL A 12 15.33 -2.17 1.23
C VAL A 12 15.24 -2.10 -0.29
N SER A 13 15.34 -3.25 -0.94
CA SER A 13 15.13 -3.41 -2.38
C SER A 13 14.13 -4.52 -2.70
N LYS A 14 13.36 -4.33 -3.78
CA LYS A 14 12.45 -5.32 -4.35
C LYS A 14 12.67 -5.47 -5.84
N ILE A 15 12.81 -6.71 -6.30
CA ILE A 15 13.15 -7.05 -7.68
C ILE A 15 12.02 -7.87 -8.29
N TYR A 16 11.62 -7.51 -9.50
CA TYR A 16 10.68 -8.29 -10.30
C TYR A 16 11.29 -8.74 -11.61
N THR A 17 10.81 -9.88 -12.12
CA THR A 17 11.20 -10.44 -13.40
C THR A 17 10.12 -10.15 -14.46
N LEU A 18 10.50 -9.49 -15.54
CA LEU A 18 9.68 -9.30 -16.73
C LEU A 18 9.97 -10.41 -17.72
N LYS A 19 8.99 -11.29 -17.94
CA LYS A 19 9.08 -12.34 -18.94
C LYS A 19 9.11 -11.74 -20.34
N SER A 20 10.10 -12.14 -21.15
CA SER A 20 10.15 -11.72 -22.55
C SER A 20 8.97 -12.31 -23.33
N LYS A 21 8.28 -11.48 -24.10
CA LYS A 21 7.23 -11.92 -25.04
C LYS A 21 7.81 -12.63 -26.26
N ASP A 22 9.06 -12.34 -26.61
CA ASP A 22 9.75 -12.93 -27.76
C ASP A 22 10.61 -14.11 -27.31
N LYS A 23 10.04 -15.32 -27.41
CA LYS A 23 10.70 -16.57 -26.98
C LYS A 23 11.99 -16.88 -27.78
N LYS A 24 12.29 -16.16 -28.87
CA LYS A 24 13.43 -16.47 -29.73
C LYS A 24 14.67 -15.63 -29.50
N HIS A 25 14.57 -14.41 -28.93
CA HIS A 25 15.70 -13.46 -28.93
C HIS A 25 15.84 -12.51 -27.74
N LYS A 26 15.02 -12.60 -26.69
CA LYS A 26 15.19 -11.76 -25.49
C LYS A 26 15.13 -12.60 -24.22
N GLU A 27 16.17 -12.50 -23.41
CA GLU A 27 16.21 -13.01 -22.05
C GLU A 27 15.20 -12.25 -21.17
N ASP A 28 14.68 -12.92 -20.14
CA ASP A 28 13.88 -12.27 -19.11
C ASP A 28 14.70 -11.14 -18.45
N GLN A 29 14.06 -10.02 -18.21
CA GLN A 29 14.72 -8.86 -17.62
C GLN A 29 14.33 -8.76 -16.15
N ARG A 30 15.31 -8.54 -15.28
CA ARG A 30 15.06 -8.22 -13.87
C ARG A 30 15.21 -6.73 -13.64
N PHE A 31 14.32 -6.15 -12.85
CA PHE A 31 14.38 -4.74 -12.53
C PHE A 31 14.01 -4.49 -11.07
N TYR A 32 14.60 -3.46 -10.48
CA TYR A 32 14.23 -2.96 -9.17
C TYR A 32 12.88 -2.24 -9.23
N ALA A 33 11.86 -2.79 -8.58
CA ALA A 33 10.61 -2.07 -8.33
C ALA A 33 10.81 -1.02 -7.22
N LEU A 34 11.59 -1.39 -6.19
CA LEU A 34 12.18 -0.50 -5.19
C LEU A 34 13.67 -0.77 -5.11
N LYS A 35 14.47 0.27 -4.96
CA LYS A 35 15.93 0.18 -4.92
C LYS A 35 16.49 1.03 -3.80
N ASP A 36 17.18 0.39 -2.87
CA ASP A 36 17.94 1.02 -1.77
C ASP A 36 17.12 2.06 -1.00
N ILE A 37 15.92 1.67 -0.58
CA ILE A 37 15.01 2.54 0.17
C ILE A 37 15.43 2.59 1.63
N ASN A 38 15.61 3.81 2.14
CA ASN A 38 16.04 4.07 3.51
C ASN A 38 15.15 5.14 4.14
N PHE A 39 14.42 4.81 5.21
CA PHE A 39 13.66 5.77 6.02
C PHE A 39 13.30 5.19 7.38
N LYS A 40 12.86 6.08 8.30
CA LYS A 40 12.32 5.71 9.61
C LYS A 40 11.06 6.51 9.89
N ILE A 41 9.99 5.84 10.26
CA ILE A 41 8.71 6.45 10.62
C ILE A 41 8.52 6.33 12.13
N PRO A 42 8.43 7.44 12.87
CA PRO A 42 8.10 7.42 14.30
C PRO A 42 6.71 6.84 14.57
N LYS A 43 6.49 6.30 15.76
CA LYS A 43 5.15 5.92 16.21
C LYS A 43 4.22 7.13 16.25
N GLY A 44 2.98 6.95 15.82
CA GLY A 44 1.96 8.00 15.77
C GLY A 44 2.11 9.00 14.62
N GLU A 45 3.07 8.80 13.70
CA GLU A 45 3.23 9.68 12.54
C GLU A 45 2.26 9.30 11.42
N VAL A 46 1.73 10.32 10.73
CA VAL A 46 0.89 10.14 9.53
C VAL A 46 1.67 10.59 8.30
N VAL A 47 2.06 9.63 7.48
CA VAL A 47 2.96 9.84 6.33
C VAL A 47 2.22 9.62 5.02
N GLY A 48 2.19 10.63 4.16
CA GLY A 48 1.70 10.54 2.79
C GLY A 48 2.74 9.96 1.84
N VAL A 49 2.36 9.05 0.94
CA VAL A 49 3.26 8.51 -0.08
C VAL A 49 2.85 9.02 -1.45
N LEU A 50 3.71 9.82 -2.05
CA LEU A 50 3.55 10.45 -3.36
C LEU A 50 4.44 9.76 -4.41
N GLY A 51 4.07 9.91 -5.68
CA GLY A 51 4.86 9.43 -6.81
C GLY A 51 3.99 9.14 -8.03
N THR A 52 4.60 9.14 -9.21
CA THR A 52 3.90 8.86 -10.47
C THR A 52 3.48 7.39 -10.59
N ASN A 53 2.66 7.06 -11.61
CA ASN A 53 2.31 5.66 -11.88
C ASN A 53 3.56 4.84 -12.23
N GLY A 54 3.70 3.68 -11.60
CA GLY A 54 4.88 2.81 -11.75
C GLY A 54 6.11 3.27 -10.96
N SER A 55 5.99 4.25 -10.05
CA SER A 55 7.10 4.71 -9.19
C SER A 55 7.51 3.70 -8.11
N GLY A 56 6.64 2.75 -7.75
CA GLY A 56 6.90 1.73 -6.72
C GLY A 56 5.97 1.77 -5.51
N LYS A 57 4.99 2.71 -5.45
CA LYS A 57 4.08 2.87 -4.31
C LYS A 57 3.33 1.59 -3.93
N SER A 58 2.71 0.91 -4.90
CA SER A 58 1.99 -0.36 -4.64
C SER A 58 2.94 -1.50 -4.24
N THR A 59 4.19 -1.49 -4.69
CA THR A 59 5.21 -2.44 -4.20
C THR A 59 5.55 -2.12 -2.76
N MET A 60 5.68 -0.85 -2.40
CA MET A 60 5.93 -0.44 -1.02
C MET A 60 4.75 -0.82 -0.11
N SER A 61 3.49 -0.61 -0.54
CA SER A 61 2.31 -0.95 0.27
C SER A 61 2.24 -2.45 0.62
N ILE A 62 2.53 -3.35 -0.34
CA ILE A 62 2.51 -4.80 -0.09
C ILE A 62 3.70 -5.27 0.76
N ILE A 63 4.85 -4.60 0.66
CA ILE A 63 6.01 -4.87 1.54
C ILE A 63 5.68 -4.41 2.96
N LEU A 64 5.23 -3.17 3.12
CA LEU A 64 4.83 -2.60 4.42
C LEU A 64 3.75 -3.44 5.11
N ALA A 65 2.88 -4.10 4.33
CA ALA A 65 1.86 -5.00 4.84
C ALA A 65 2.37 -6.41 5.18
N GLY A 66 3.66 -6.69 4.95
CA GLY A 66 4.23 -8.03 5.15
C GLY A 66 3.72 -9.09 4.16
N ILE A 67 3.10 -8.67 3.04
CA ILE A 67 2.56 -9.57 2.01
C ILE A 67 3.65 -10.06 1.06
N SER A 68 4.67 -9.23 0.81
CA SER A 68 5.80 -9.55 -0.07
C SER A 68 7.10 -9.49 0.70
N GLU A 69 7.95 -10.49 0.52
CA GLU A 69 9.31 -10.51 1.04
C GLU A 69 10.20 -9.49 0.34
N LEU A 70 11.28 -9.10 1.00
CA LEU A 70 12.35 -8.27 0.46
C LEU A 70 13.32 -9.13 -0.35
N ASP A 71 13.97 -8.52 -1.35
CA ASP A 71 15.09 -9.18 -2.04
C ASP A 71 16.44 -8.73 -1.45
N GLU A 72 16.52 -7.51 -0.90
CA GLU A 72 17.72 -6.95 -0.24
C GLU A 72 17.29 -6.04 0.93
N GLY A 73 18.18 -5.91 1.92
CA GLY A 73 17.99 -5.03 3.07
C GLY A 73 17.15 -5.62 4.19
N GLU A 74 16.67 -4.78 5.07
CA GLU A 74 15.91 -5.15 6.26
C GLU A 74 14.76 -4.17 6.50
N MET A 75 13.61 -4.71 6.90
CA MET A 75 12.47 -3.93 7.39
C MET A 75 12.16 -4.32 8.84
N ILE A 76 12.14 -3.34 9.73
CA ILE A 76 11.75 -3.52 11.11
C ILE A 76 10.38 -2.87 11.30
N VAL A 77 9.43 -3.62 11.86
CA VAL A 77 8.07 -3.16 12.16
C VAL A 77 7.77 -3.40 13.63
N ASN A 78 7.42 -2.34 14.35
CA ASN A 78 7.14 -2.34 15.78
C ASN A 78 5.65 -2.09 16.03
N GLY A 79 4.83 -3.11 15.80
CA GLY A 79 3.37 -3.10 15.98
C GLY A 79 2.64 -4.00 15.00
N GLU A 80 1.34 -4.16 15.22
CA GLU A 80 0.47 -4.87 14.28
C GLU A 80 0.13 -3.97 13.09
N GLN A 81 0.32 -4.48 11.87
CA GLN A 81 0.09 -3.75 10.63
C GLN A 81 -1.14 -4.27 9.90
N SER A 82 -1.89 -3.37 9.26
CA SER A 82 -3.02 -3.73 8.42
C SER A 82 -3.04 -2.91 7.13
N LEU A 83 -3.26 -3.57 5.99
CA LEU A 83 -3.42 -2.94 4.69
C LEU A 83 -4.89 -2.78 4.35
N ILE A 84 -5.31 -1.55 4.15
CA ILE A 84 -6.58 -1.20 3.55
C ILE A 84 -6.34 -0.87 2.08
N ALA A 85 -6.63 -1.82 1.21
CA ALA A 85 -6.62 -1.62 -0.24
C ALA A 85 -7.94 -2.15 -0.83
N ILE A 86 -8.29 -1.67 -2.02
CA ILE A 86 -9.54 -2.05 -2.69
C ILE A 86 -9.53 -3.57 -2.95
N ASN A 87 -10.56 -4.28 -2.45
CA ASN A 87 -10.80 -5.72 -2.67
C ASN A 87 -9.73 -6.71 -2.17
N THR A 88 -8.89 -6.33 -1.20
CA THR A 88 -7.84 -7.22 -0.69
C THR A 88 -8.34 -8.17 0.40
N GLY A 89 -8.05 -9.44 0.23
CA GLY A 89 -8.15 -10.45 1.29
C GLY A 89 -9.54 -11.03 1.56
N LEU A 90 -10.55 -10.74 0.75
CA LEU A 90 -11.87 -11.36 0.90
C LEU A 90 -11.96 -12.69 0.14
N ASN A 91 -12.40 -13.74 0.82
CA ASN A 91 -12.75 -15.02 0.17
C ASN A 91 -14.16 -14.89 -0.42
N MET A 92 -14.26 -14.94 -1.75
CA MET A 92 -15.50 -14.73 -2.49
C MET A 92 -16.54 -15.83 -2.27
N GLN A 93 -16.15 -17.03 -1.82
CA GLN A 93 -17.06 -18.15 -1.58
C GLN A 93 -17.70 -18.10 -0.19
N LEU A 94 -17.07 -17.42 0.75
CA LEU A 94 -17.56 -17.23 2.10
C LEU A 94 -18.53 -16.05 2.19
N THR A 95 -19.39 -16.08 3.19
CA THR A 95 -20.25 -14.95 3.57
C THR A 95 -19.40 -13.81 4.17
N GLY A 96 -20.01 -12.62 4.31
CA GLY A 96 -19.35 -11.51 5.00
C GLY A 96 -18.97 -11.87 6.44
N MET A 97 -19.88 -12.53 7.17
CA MET A 97 -19.62 -12.97 8.54
C MET A 97 -18.48 -13.97 8.65
N GLU A 98 -18.44 -14.98 7.75
CA GLU A 98 -17.34 -15.95 7.69
C GLU A 98 -16.01 -15.33 7.30
N ASN A 99 -16.00 -14.28 6.46
CA ASN A 99 -14.79 -13.52 6.14
C ASN A 99 -14.22 -12.78 7.36
N ILE A 100 -15.06 -12.22 8.21
CA ILE A 100 -14.63 -11.59 9.47
C ILE A 100 -14.00 -12.64 10.39
N GLU A 101 -14.65 -13.80 10.54
CA GLU A 101 -14.14 -14.92 11.35
C GLU A 101 -12.80 -15.44 10.82
N LEU A 102 -12.72 -15.66 9.51
CA LEU A 102 -11.51 -16.13 8.85
C LEU A 102 -10.34 -15.16 9.10
N LYS A 103 -10.58 -13.87 8.92
CA LYS A 103 -9.53 -12.85 9.13
C LYS A 103 -9.07 -12.82 10.58
N GLY A 104 -9.99 -12.85 11.54
CA GLY A 104 -9.66 -12.90 12.96
C GLY A 104 -8.90 -14.17 13.35
N ALA A 105 -9.31 -15.33 12.80
CA ALA A 105 -8.64 -16.60 13.04
C ALA A 105 -7.21 -16.65 12.47
N LEU A 106 -7.01 -16.11 11.26
CA LEU A 106 -5.68 -15.99 10.63
C LEU A 106 -4.72 -15.11 11.44
N LEU A 107 -5.25 -14.11 12.15
CA LEU A 107 -4.48 -13.25 13.05
C LEU A 107 -4.34 -13.81 14.47
N GLY A 108 -4.85 -15.03 14.73
CA GLY A 108 -4.77 -15.68 16.05
C GLY A 108 -5.61 -15.01 17.13
N LEU A 109 -6.64 -14.23 16.76
CA LEU A 109 -7.47 -13.50 17.71
C LEU A 109 -8.37 -14.44 18.52
N SER A 110 -8.66 -14.07 19.78
CA SER A 110 -9.59 -14.80 20.64
C SER A 110 -11.02 -14.72 20.09
N LYS A 111 -11.86 -15.73 20.43
CA LYS A 111 -13.28 -15.72 20.04
C LYS A 111 -14.03 -14.46 20.49
N LYS A 112 -13.70 -13.96 21.70
CA LYS A 112 -14.28 -12.73 22.22
C LYS A 112 -13.92 -11.52 21.33
N ARG A 113 -12.65 -11.39 20.97
CA ARG A 113 -12.18 -10.29 20.11
C ARG A 113 -12.79 -10.37 18.71
N ILE A 114 -12.92 -11.58 18.14
CA ILE A 114 -13.61 -11.78 16.86
C ILE A 114 -15.07 -11.33 16.94
N GLN A 115 -15.77 -11.59 18.04
CA GLN A 115 -17.15 -11.13 18.21
C GLN A 115 -17.25 -9.58 18.29
N GLU A 116 -16.36 -8.94 19.02
CA GLU A 116 -16.27 -7.46 19.07
C GLU A 116 -16.03 -6.87 17.68
N ILE A 117 -15.13 -7.46 16.89
CA ILE A 117 -14.87 -7.05 15.50
C ILE A 117 -16.12 -7.23 14.65
N LYS A 118 -16.84 -8.36 14.77
CA LYS A 118 -18.11 -8.57 14.04
C LYS A 118 -19.10 -7.46 14.30
N ASP A 119 -19.32 -7.13 15.56
CA ASP A 119 -20.27 -6.08 15.95
C ASP A 119 -19.86 -4.72 15.37
N GLY A 120 -18.57 -4.41 15.42
CA GLY A 120 -18.01 -3.20 14.81
C GLY A 120 -18.17 -3.17 13.28
N VAL A 121 -17.88 -4.28 12.60
CA VAL A 121 -18.02 -4.38 11.14
C VAL A 121 -19.46 -4.26 10.71
N ILE A 122 -20.42 -4.90 11.41
CA ILE A 122 -21.86 -4.79 11.14
C ILE A 122 -22.30 -3.32 11.19
N ALA A 123 -21.90 -2.60 12.26
CA ALA A 123 -22.25 -1.22 12.48
C ALA A 123 -21.58 -0.27 11.46
N PHE A 124 -20.33 -0.57 11.03
CA PHE A 124 -19.59 0.31 10.16
C PHE A 124 -19.90 0.08 8.67
N ALA A 125 -19.97 -1.18 8.20
CA ALA A 125 -20.12 -1.52 6.79
C ALA A 125 -21.51 -1.17 6.22
N GLU A 126 -22.57 -1.25 7.04
CA GLU A 126 -23.95 -0.92 6.64
C GLU A 126 -24.42 -1.65 5.38
N ILE A 127 -24.11 -2.95 5.29
CA ILE A 127 -24.53 -3.81 4.16
C ILE A 127 -25.69 -4.74 4.50
N GLY A 128 -26.22 -4.63 5.71
CA GLY A 128 -27.44 -5.35 6.15
C GLY A 128 -27.34 -6.86 6.00
N ASP A 129 -28.44 -7.49 5.60
CA ASP A 129 -28.56 -8.96 5.48
C ASP A 129 -27.60 -9.58 4.43
N PHE A 130 -26.99 -8.78 3.59
CA PHE A 130 -25.95 -9.27 2.69
C PHE A 130 -24.74 -9.84 3.43
N LEU A 131 -24.51 -9.46 4.69
CA LEU A 131 -23.47 -10.06 5.55
C LEU A 131 -23.57 -11.60 5.63
N TYR A 132 -24.81 -12.14 5.48
CA TYR A 132 -25.08 -13.59 5.50
C TYR A 132 -25.06 -14.24 4.10
N GLN A 133 -24.78 -13.46 3.03
CA GLN A 133 -24.67 -13.97 1.67
C GLN A 133 -23.18 -14.12 1.28
N PRO A 134 -22.85 -15.07 0.38
CA PRO A 134 -21.50 -15.18 -0.17
C PRO A 134 -21.02 -13.89 -0.85
N VAL A 135 -19.79 -13.47 -0.58
CA VAL A 135 -19.21 -12.22 -1.08
C VAL A 135 -19.18 -12.13 -2.60
N LYS A 136 -19.19 -13.25 -3.32
CA LYS A 136 -19.30 -13.26 -4.79
C LYS A 136 -20.59 -12.59 -5.30
N LYS A 137 -21.64 -12.50 -4.47
CA LYS A 137 -22.92 -11.85 -4.81
C LYS A 137 -22.90 -10.33 -4.52
N TYR A 138 -21.85 -9.80 -3.89
CA TYR A 138 -21.77 -8.40 -3.52
C TYR A 138 -21.43 -7.53 -4.73
N SER A 139 -21.95 -6.32 -4.73
CA SER A 139 -21.48 -5.26 -5.62
C SER A 139 -20.02 -4.89 -5.27
N SER A 140 -19.33 -4.19 -6.16
CA SER A 140 -17.99 -3.68 -5.88
C SER A 140 -17.95 -2.79 -4.64
N GLY A 141 -18.94 -1.90 -4.50
CA GLY A 141 -19.08 -1.03 -3.33
C GLY A 141 -19.26 -1.81 -2.02
N MET A 142 -20.10 -2.86 -2.01
CA MET A 142 -20.30 -3.69 -0.81
C MET A 142 -19.04 -4.47 -0.42
N LYS A 143 -18.29 -5.01 -1.41
CA LYS A 143 -16.99 -5.67 -1.16
C LYS A 143 -16.00 -4.72 -0.50
N SER A 144 -15.92 -3.53 -1.04
CA SER A 144 -15.03 -2.50 -0.52
C SER A 144 -15.44 -2.03 0.88
N ARG A 145 -16.74 -1.83 1.14
CA ARG A 145 -17.27 -1.50 2.47
C ARG A 145 -16.91 -2.60 3.48
N LEU A 146 -17.13 -3.88 3.13
CA LEU A 146 -16.79 -5.00 4.00
C LEU A 146 -15.27 -5.06 4.29
N GLY A 147 -14.45 -5.04 3.24
CA GLY A 147 -12.99 -5.15 3.38
C GLY A 147 -12.39 -4.00 4.20
N PHE A 148 -12.85 -2.76 3.93
CA PHE A 148 -12.44 -1.58 4.70
C PHE A 148 -12.84 -1.71 6.17
N SER A 149 -14.11 -2.06 6.43
CA SER A 149 -14.64 -2.19 7.79
C SER A 149 -13.91 -3.26 8.61
N ILE A 150 -13.60 -4.41 8.01
CA ILE A 150 -12.84 -5.47 8.69
C ILE A 150 -11.47 -4.95 9.14
N ASN A 151 -10.69 -4.39 8.20
CA ASN A 151 -9.34 -3.92 8.49
C ASN A 151 -9.32 -2.78 9.52
N LEU A 152 -10.33 -1.91 9.49
CA LEU A 152 -10.46 -0.81 10.42
C LEU A 152 -10.86 -1.26 11.85
N CYS A 153 -11.75 -2.25 11.95
CA CYS A 153 -12.22 -2.79 13.25
C CYS A 153 -11.19 -3.74 13.90
N LEU A 154 -10.16 -4.15 13.18
CA LEU A 154 -9.01 -4.87 13.74
C LEU A 154 -8.19 -4.00 14.68
N ASP A 155 -8.28 -2.68 14.52
CA ASP A 155 -7.59 -1.67 15.34
C ASP A 155 -6.06 -1.84 15.38
N PRO A 156 -5.39 -1.88 14.21
CA PRO A 156 -3.94 -2.09 14.13
C PRO A 156 -3.16 -0.89 14.70
N ASP A 157 -1.88 -1.11 15.04
CA ASP A 157 -0.95 -0.04 15.44
C ASP A 157 -0.49 0.78 14.24
N ILE A 158 -0.39 0.11 13.07
CA ILE A 158 0.09 0.68 11.82
C ILE A 158 -0.94 0.41 10.72
N LEU A 159 -1.50 1.48 10.17
CA LEU A 159 -2.48 1.43 9.11
C LEU A 159 -1.87 1.85 7.78
N ILE A 160 -1.91 0.97 6.78
CA ILE A 160 -1.48 1.27 5.42
C ILE A 160 -2.73 1.43 4.57
N VAL A 161 -2.95 2.62 4.00
CA VAL A 161 -4.14 2.97 3.21
C VAL A 161 -3.71 3.24 1.78
N ASP A 162 -4.07 2.32 0.86
CA ASP A 162 -3.69 2.42 -0.55
C ASP A 162 -4.94 2.74 -1.39
N GLU A 163 -5.07 4.01 -1.81
CA GLU A 163 -6.15 4.54 -2.67
C GLU A 163 -7.58 4.26 -2.19
N ALA A 164 -7.74 3.80 -0.94
CA ALA A 164 -9.00 3.25 -0.45
C ALA A 164 -10.09 4.29 -0.14
N LEU A 165 -9.80 5.59 -0.16
CA LEU A 165 -10.79 6.64 0.14
C LEU A 165 -11.75 6.96 -1.01
N SER A 166 -11.52 6.41 -2.20
CA SER A 166 -12.40 6.54 -3.36
C SER A 166 -13.52 5.48 -3.38
N VAL A 167 -13.73 4.77 -2.27
CA VAL A 167 -14.53 3.56 -2.18
C VAL A 167 -15.96 3.84 -1.70
N GLY A 168 -16.94 3.32 -2.43
CA GLY A 168 -18.34 3.39 -2.07
C GLY A 168 -19.02 4.69 -2.53
N ASP A 169 -20.09 5.05 -1.85
CA ASP A 169 -20.74 6.34 -2.05
C ASP A 169 -20.11 7.44 -1.17
N LYS A 170 -20.50 8.69 -1.41
CA LYS A 170 -19.96 9.85 -0.69
C LYS A 170 -20.15 9.76 0.84
N GLY A 171 -21.25 9.13 1.29
CA GLY A 171 -21.54 8.99 2.72
C GLY A 171 -20.56 8.04 3.40
N PHE A 172 -20.30 6.89 2.77
CA PHE A 172 -19.34 5.93 3.30
C PHE A 172 -17.90 6.46 3.23
N ALA A 173 -17.52 7.13 2.16
CA ALA A 173 -16.21 7.77 2.05
C ALA A 173 -15.97 8.78 3.19
N GLN A 174 -16.97 9.62 3.52
CA GLN A 174 -16.89 10.56 4.64
C GLN A 174 -16.76 9.84 5.99
N LYS A 175 -17.50 8.74 6.19
CA LYS A 175 -17.41 7.91 7.40
C LYS A 175 -16.02 7.30 7.56
N CYS A 176 -15.40 6.86 6.46
CA CYS A 176 -14.02 6.38 6.46
C CYS A 176 -13.01 7.46 6.85
N ILE A 177 -13.13 8.66 6.26
CA ILE A 177 -12.27 9.81 6.58
C ILE A 177 -12.40 10.18 8.07
N ASN A 178 -13.63 10.25 8.60
CA ASN A 178 -13.84 10.57 10.00
C ASN A 178 -13.14 9.55 10.91
N ARG A 179 -13.34 8.25 10.65
CA ARG A 179 -12.67 7.21 11.46
C ARG A 179 -11.14 7.25 11.33
N MET A 180 -10.62 7.57 10.16
CA MET A 180 -9.16 7.74 9.99
C MET A 180 -8.63 8.93 10.79
N ASN A 181 -9.39 10.04 10.90
CA ASN A 181 -9.03 11.15 11.78
C ASN A 181 -9.06 10.72 13.26
N ASP A 182 -10.07 9.94 13.68
CA ASP A 182 -10.11 9.39 15.04
C ASP A 182 -8.85 8.57 15.34
N LEU A 183 -8.44 7.67 14.41
CA LEU A 183 -7.22 6.86 14.55
C LEU A 183 -5.95 7.70 14.62
N LYS A 184 -5.87 8.79 13.83
CA LYS A 184 -4.78 9.77 13.91
C LYS A 184 -4.75 10.40 15.31
N ASP A 185 -5.89 10.82 15.84
CA ASP A 185 -6.01 11.46 17.16
C ASP A 185 -5.72 10.44 18.30
N GLU A 186 -6.01 9.15 18.08
CA GLU A 186 -5.62 8.04 18.96
C GLU A 186 -4.11 7.73 18.94
N GLY A 187 -3.33 8.40 18.07
CA GLY A 187 -1.89 8.23 17.95
C GLY A 187 -1.46 7.00 17.16
N LYS A 188 -2.30 6.45 16.30
CA LYS A 188 -1.95 5.37 15.38
C LYS A 188 -1.01 5.86 14.29
N THR A 189 -0.09 5.00 13.86
CA THR A 189 0.78 5.29 12.71
C THR A 189 0.02 5.02 11.42
N ILE A 190 -0.03 5.99 10.50
CA ILE A 190 -0.79 5.85 9.24
C ILE A 190 0.13 6.14 8.05
N ILE A 191 0.15 5.21 7.09
CA ILE A 191 0.80 5.40 5.79
C ILE A 191 -0.28 5.54 4.74
N PHE A 192 -0.40 6.76 4.21
CA PHE A 192 -1.47 7.15 3.31
C PHE A 192 -0.96 7.30 1.88
N ILE A 193 -1.28 6.32 1.02
CA ILE A 193 -0.89 6.31 -0.38
C ILE A 193 -2.05 6.85 -1.21
N SER A 194 -1.85 7.98 -1.87
CA SER A 194 -2.87 8.59 -2.72
C SER A 194 -2.27 9.29 -3.94
N HIS A 195 -3.00 9.30 -5.03
CA HIS A 195 -2.68 10.11 -6.21
C HIS A 195 -3.15 11.56 -6.09
N THR A 196 -3.94 11.87 -5.07
CA THR A 196 -4.55 13.18 -4.89
C THR A 196 -3.74 14.02 -3.91
N LEU A 197 -2.86 14.87 -4.42
CA LEU A 197 -2.00 15.75 -3.63
C LEU A 197 -2.75 16.55 -2.56
N PRO A 198 -3.92 17.19 -2.83
CA PRO A 198 -4.68 17.88 -1.80
C PRO A 198 -5.12 17.00 -0.63
N GLN A 199 -5.45 15.72 -0.87
CA GLN A 199 -5.81 14.78 0.22
C GLN A 199 -4.60 14.47 1.10
N VAL A 200 -3.44 14.22 0.49
CA VAL A 200 -2.19 13.96 1.21
C VAL A 200 -1.84 15.16 2.07
N ARG A 201 -1.85 16.37 1.50
CA ARG A 201 -1.52 17.61 2.21
C ARG A 201 -2.47 17.91 3.38
N SER A 202 -3.77 17.63 3.23
CA SER A 202 -4.75 17.90 4.29
C SER A 202 -4.77 16.88 5.42
N PHE A 203 -4.37 15.64 5.14
CA PHE A 203 -4.49 14.54 6.11
C PHE A 203 -3.16 14.20 6.81
N CYS A 204 -2.02 14.30 6.10
CA CYS A 204 -0.73 13.82 6.58
C CYS A 204 0.09 14.91 7.30
N ASN A 205 1.02 14.47 8.15
CA ASN A 205 1.97 15.36 8.85
C ASN A 205 3.29 15.45 8.09
N LYS A 206 3.69 14.35 7.45
CA LYS A 206 4.87 14.23 6.60
C LYS A 206 4.53 13.63 5.26
N ALA A 207 5.41 13.81 4.29
CA ALA A 207 5.29 13.14 3.01
C ALA A 207 6.60 12.44 2.61
N MET A 208 6.43 11.42 1.79
CA MET A 208 7.47 10.65 1.14
C MET A 208 7.20 10.64 -0.37
N TRP A 209 8.20 11.07 -1.14
CA TRP A 209 8.13 11.04 -2.60
C TRP A 209 8.99 9.91 -3.17
N ILE A 210 8.33 8.96 -3.83
CA ILE A 210 8.97 7.82 -4.51
C ILE A 210 8.87 8.04 -6.01
N GLU A 211 10.00 7.98 -6.70
CA GLU A 211 10.03 8.10 -8.14
C GLU A 211 11.07 7.14 -8.75
N GLY A 212 10.63 6.39 -9.78
CA GLY A 212 11.50 5.41 -10.42
C GLY A 212 12.05 4.34 -9.48
N GLY A 213 11.28 3.91 -8.48
CA GLY A 213 11.67 2.90 -7.49
C GLY A 213 12.64 3.40 -6.42
N MET A 214 12.91 4.68 -6.34
CA MET A 214 13.83 5.28 -5.35
C MET A 214 13.09 6.31 -4.50
N LEU A 215 13.49 6.42 -3.24
CA LEU A 215 13.07 7.51 -2.37
C LEU A 215 13.77 8.79 -2.83
N ARG A 216 13.00 9.77 -3.26
CA ARG A 216 13.51 11.08 -3.67
C ARG A 216 13.63 12.02 -2.50
N GLU A 217 12.59 12.02 -1.67
CA GLU A 217 12.50 12.91 -0.53
C GLU A 217 11.60 12.31 0.56
N TYR A 218 11.89 12.61 1.82
CA TYR A 218 11.05 12.32 2.98
C TYR A 218 11.22 13.43 4.01
N GLY A 219 10.15 14.12 4.35
CA GLY A 219 10.23 15.28 5.21
C GLY A 219 8.89 15.92 5.53
N ASP A 220 8.92 17.23 5.73
CA ASP A 220 7.74 18.05 5.98
C ASP A 220 6.73 17.95 4.86
N ILE A 221 5.43 17.97 5.23
CA ILE A 221 4.34 17.75 4.28
C ILE A 221 4.30 18.82 3.20
N ASP A 222 4.51 20.09 3.57
CA ASP A 222 4.39 21.18 2.60
C ASP A 222 5.60 21.21 1.66
N GLU A 223 6.83 21.05 2.18
CA GLU A 223 8.06 21.03 1.38
C GLU A 223 8.02 19.90 0.33
N VAL A 224 7.76 18.66 0.76
CA VAL A 224 7.75 17.49 -0.16
C VAL A 224 6.60 17.59 -1.16
N CYS A 225 5.43 18.09 -0.73
CA CYS A 225 4.30 18.28 -1.63
C CYS A 225 4.56 19.36 -2.68
N ASP A 226 5.25 20.45 -2.32
CA ASP A 226 5.59 21.52 -3.27
C ASP A 226 6.60 21.03 -4.31
N HIS A 227 7.68 20.36 -3.89
CA HIS A 227 8.66 19.77 -4.80
C HIS A 227 8.05 18.72 -5.73
N TYR A 228 7.13 17.89 -5.20
CA TYR A 228 6.41 16.92 -6.03
C TYR A 228 5.47 17.60 -7.03
N ALA A 229 4.77 18.68 -6.65
CA ALA A 229 3.90 19.44 -7.55
C ALA A 229 4.72 20.07 -8.70
N GLU A 230 5.85 20.71 -8.37
CA GLU A 230 6.75 21.28 -9.39
C GLU A 230 7.23 20.20 -10.38
N TYR A 231 7.60 19.03 -9.86
CA TYR A 231 7.98 17.92 -10.72
C TYR A 231 6.83 17.44 -11.63
N VAL A 232 5.60 17.34 -11.09
CA VAL A 232 4.42 16.94 -11.89
C VAL A 232 4.12 17.96 -12.97
N ASP A 233 4.22 19.25 -12.66
CA ASP A 233 4.02 20.34 -13.63
C ASP A 233 5.09 20.31 -14.74
N TYR A 234 6.36 20.16 -14.34
CA TYR A 234 7.45 19.93 -15.29
C TYR A 234 7.17 18.73 -16.21
N TYR A 235 6.82 17.56 -15.62
CA TYR A 235 6.55 16.35 -16.38
C TYR A 235 5.36 16.51 -17.32
N ASN A 236 4.31 17.20 -16.89
CA ASN A 236 3.12 17.46 -17.71
C ASN A 236 3.41 18.39 -18.90
N ALA A 237 4.33 19.31 -18.74
CA ALA A 237 4.76 20.25 -19.79
C ALA A 237 5.64 19.58 -20.89
N LEU A 238 6.23 18.41 -20.62
CA LEU A 238 7.03 17.69 -21.59
C LEU A 238 6.22 17.23 -22.81
N SER A 239 6.88 17.17 -23.96
CA SER A 239 6.33 16.52 -25.16
C SER A 239 6.09 15.02 -24.93
N ASN A 240 5.25 14.39 -25.76
CA ASN A 240 5.02 12.94 -25.68
C ASN A 240 6.33 12.14 -25.91
N GLU A 241 7.23 12.64 -26.74
CA GLU A 241 8.54 12.02 -26.99
C GLU A 241 9.44 12.12 -25.77
N ASP A 242 9.52 13.28 -25.14
CA ASP A 242 10.32 13.50 -23.94
C ASP A 242 9.76 12.71 -22.73
N LYS A 243 8.43 12.66 -22.56
CA LYS A 243 7.78 11.79 -21.56
C LYS A 243 8.14 10.32 -21.76
N LYS A 244 8.16 9.86 -23.02
CA LYS A 244 8.59 8.49 -23.32
C LYS A 244 10.05 8.27 -22.98
N LYS A 245 10.92 9.19 -23.40
CA LYS A 245 12.36 9.14 -23.10
C LYS A 245 12.62 9.10 -21.58
N GLU A 246 11.97 9.98 -20.82
CA GLU A 246 12.13 10.02 -19.37
C GLU A 246 11.67 8.72 -18.70
N ARG A 247 10.55 8.12 -19.15
CA ARG A 247 10.09 6.81 -18.65
C ARG A 247 11.09 5.70 -18.98
N ASP A 248 11.58 5.67 -20.21
CA ASP A 248 12.56 4.67 -20.66
C ASP A 248 13.88 4.82 -19.88
N ASP A 249 14.35 6.04 -19.64
CA ASP A 249 15.54 6.31 -18.84
C ASP A 249 15.37 5.87 -17.38
N LYS A 250 14.21 6.16 -16.76
CA LYS A 250 13.88 5.71 -15.40
C LYS A 250 13.82 4.18 -15.33
N PHE A 251 13.24 3.53 -16.32
CA PHE A 251 13.18 2.08 -16.37
C PHE A 251 14.57 1.47 -16.55
N ASN A 252 15.38 1.98 -17.48
CA ASN A 252 16.72 1.50 -17.76
C ASN A 252 17.67 1.62 -16.54
N LYS A 253 17.50 2.66 -15.73
CA LYS A 253 18.26 2.84 -14.47
C LYS A 253 17.92 1.79 -13.41
N ARG A 254 16.78 1.13 -13.55
CA ARG A 254 16.31 0.07 -12.63
C ARG A 254 16.65 -1.33 -13.10
N LEU A 255 17.09 -1.51 -14.36
CA LEU A 255 17.48 -2.82 -14.87
C LEU A 255 18.72 -3.34 -14.15
N LEU A 256 18.68 -4.60 -13.74
CA LEU A 256 19.85 -5.33 -13.30
C LEU A 256 20.67 -5.68 -14.56
N LYS A 257 21.80 -4.99 -14.75
CA LYS A 257 22.77 -5.32 -15.79
C LYS A 257 23.55 -6.54 -15.31
N ASP A 258 23.73 -7.54 -16.19
CA ASP A 258 24.53 -8.75 -15.96
C ASP A 258 23.87 -9.90 -15.17
N TYR A 259 22.54 -9.92 -15.07
CA TYR A 259 21.88 -11.10 -14.52
C TYR A 259 21.92 -12.26 -15.54
N LYS A 260 22.77 -13.27 -15.25
CA LYS A 260 22.67 -14.59 -15.89
C LYS A 260 21.85 -15.48 -14.96
N PRO A 261 20.64 -15.95 -15.39
CA PRO A 261 19.83 -16.81 -14.55
C PRO A 261 20.62 -18.03 -14.14
N SER A 262 20.64 -18.34 -12.84
CA SER A 262 21.26 -19.55 -12.31
C SER A 262 20.56 -20.80 -12.87
N LEU A 263 21.19 -21.95 -12.78
CA LEU A 263 20.56 -23.22 -13.17
C LEU A 263 19.27 -23.46 -12.37
N PHE A 264 19.24 -23.00 -11.13
CA PHE A 264 18.08 -23.09 -10.21
C PHE A 264 16.92 -22.22 -10.69
N ASP A 265 17.16 -20.97 -11.10
CA ASP A 265 16.16 -20.06 -11.65
C ASP A 265 15.55 -20.59 -12.95
N ARG A 266 16.35 -21.32 -13.74
CA ARG A 266 15.88 -21.94 -15.00
C ARG A 266 15.00 -23.17 -14.78
N ILE A 267 15.22 -23.93 -13.70
CA ILE A 267 14.47 -25.15 -13.37
C ILE A 267 13.15 -24.82 -12.69
N PHE A 268 13.11 -23.83 -11.80
CA PHE A 268 11.95 -23.51 -10.97
C PHE A 268 11.12 -22.33 -11.47
N HIS A 269 11.48 -21.72 -12.62
CA HIS A 269 10.77 -20.55 -13.18
C HIS A 269 10.63 -19.36 -12.19
N LEU A 270 11.62 -19.18 -11.31
CA LEU A 270 11.69 -18.06 -10.37
C LEU A 270 12.30 -16.81 -11.02
#